data_b2e8bd4b78f9c1f2ede839af47025ec8
#
_entry.id   b2e8bd4b78f9c1f2ede839af47025ec8
#
_cell.length_a   1.000
_cell.length_b   1.000
_cell.length_c   1.000
_cell.angle_alpha   90.00
_cell.angle_beta   90.00
_cell.angle_gamma   90.00
#
_symmetry.space_group_name_H-M   'P 1'
#
loop_
_entity.id
_entity.type
_entity.pdbx_description
1 polymer ?
#
loop_
_entity_poly.entity_id
_entity_poly.type
_entity_poly.pdbx_seq_one_letter_code
_entity_poly.pdbx_strand_id
1 'polypeptide(L)'
;MVLITSDTASNIIKQAEELKARVRSHASRIDENFKVGVEIEICLIDGKGTPVDAKPVIELLRQYHDIDFEYGICQLEYRTEPVSFESLAQLNLQFEEFIEHLDLIVNKVYKNDVFPVFLGSNPSPHILKDGLITNKPRYLRLARWQNRIPDVEIDGQKFKALHVAAAIQGFHLHLQGKNPNFTAQMFNHILNLIPSVILLGANSRLFAGRVFSLHEPRIYLYDQSEQQNSGFPSISRYLDGVEDYIDYIISRKPVVAKDYFELVKERHDDARIRINTGFYRVETRVMSVQPTPKTM
;
A
#
# COMPACT_ATOMS: atom_id res chain seq x y z
N MET A 1 -21.67 1.03 12.72
CA MET A 1 -21.85 1.66 11.39
C MET A 1 -21.50 3.12 11.58
N VAL A 2 -20.39 3.61 10.98
CA VAL A 2 -20.16 5.05 10.92
C VAL A 2 -21.27 5.57 10.01
N LEU A 3 -22.20 6.34 10.56
CA LEU A 3 -23.24 7.02 9.78
C LEU A 3 -22.51 8.02 8.88
N ILE A 4 -22.41 7.72 7.59
CA ILE A 4 -22.00 8.71 6.60
C ILE A 4 -23.09 9.77 6.62
N THR A 5 -22.74 10.98 7.04
CA THR A 5 -23.68 12.09 7.01
C THR A 5 -23.93 12.49 5.56
N SER A 6 -25.11 13.04 5.27
CA SER A 6 -25.43 13.62 3.95
C SER A 6 -24.35 14.60 3.49
N ASP A 7 -23.77 15.34 4.43
CA ASP A 7 -22.72 16.33 4.19
C ASP A 7 -21.40 15.69 3.72
N THR A 8 -21.01 14.54 4.29
CA THR A 8 -19.82 13.80 3.84
C THR A 8 -19.99 13.28 2.41
N ALA A 9 -21.14 12.68 2.09
CA ALA A 9 -21.42 12.20 0.73
C ALA A 9 -21.43 13.35 -0.28
N SER A 10 -22.07 14.47 0.04
CA SER A 10 -22.11 15.67 -0.82
C SER A 10 -20.70 16.25 -1.05
N ASN A 11 -19.86 16.29 -0.01
CA ASN A 11 -18.48 16.76 -0.13
C ASN A 11 -17.63 15.86 -1.03
N ILE A 12 -17.76 14.54 -0.90
CA ILE A 12 -17.05 13.57 -1.76
C ILE A 12 -17.43 13.79 -3.23
N ILE A 13 -18.72 13.90 -3.54
CA ILE A 13 -19.21 14.12 -4.91
C ILE A 13 -18.70 15.45 -5.45
N LYS A 14 -18.78 16.54 -4.68
CA LYS A 14 -18.28 17.86 -5.09
C LYS A 14 -16.78 17.80 -5.44
N GLN A 15 -15.95 17.20 -4.58
CA GLN A 15 -14.52 17.07 -4.82
C GLN A 15 -14.21 16.19 -6.04
N ALA A 16 -15.01 15.14 -6.28
CA ALA A 16 -14.88 14.30 -7.47
C ALA A 16 -15.17 15.09 -8.74
N GLU A 17 -16.23 15.92 -8.79
CA GLU A 17 -16.54 16.74 -9.96
C GLU A 17 -15.48 17.83 -10.21
N GLU A 18 -14.96 18.47 -9.17
CA GLU A 18 -13.83 19.40 -9.28
C GLU A 18 -12.60 18.70 -9.86
N LEU A 19 -12.34 17.46 -9.43
CA LEU A 19 -11.24 16.65 -9.92
C LEU A 19 -11.43 16.26 -11.40
N LYS A 20 -12.63 15.83 -11.82
CA LYS A 20 -12.96 15.56 -13.23
C LYS A 20 -12.77 16.79 -14.11
N ALA A 21 -13.21 17.95 -13.67
CA ALA A 21 -13.00 19.20 -14.42
C ALA A 21 -11.50 19.48 -14.62
N ARG A 22 -10.68 19.24 -13.61
CA ARG A 22 -9.21 19.35 -13.71
C ARG A 22 -8.62 18.30 -14.66
N VAL A 23 -9.07 17.03 -14.59
CA VAL A 23 -8.65 15.96 -15.51
C VAL A 23 -8.92 16.37 -16.96
N ARG A 24 -10.11 16.87 -17.27
CA ARG A 24 -10.46 17.37 -18.61
C ARG A 24 -9.55 18.49 -19.09
N SER A 25 -9.22 19.44 -18.21
CA SER A 25 -8.31 20.52 -18.56
C SER A 25 -6.87 20.07 -18.83
N HIS A 26 -6.49 18.87 -18.39
CA HIS A 26 -5.18 18.26 -18.60
C HIS A 26 -5.16 17.22 -19.73
N ALA A 27 -6.29 16.90 -20.35
CA ALA A 27 -6.39 15.81 -21.32
C ALA A 27 -5.46 15.98 -22.55
N SER A 28 -5.18 17.23 -22.96
CA SER A 28 -4.28 17.56 -24.05
C SER A 28 -2.82 17.76 -23.64
N ARG A 29 -2.53 17.76 -22.33
CA ARG A 29 -1.14 17.90 -21.87
C ARG A 29 -0.42 16.57 -22.03
N ILE A 30 0.79 16.62 -22.57
CA ILE A 30 1.68 15.46 -22.68
C ILE A 30 2.87 15.73 -21.79
N ASP A 31 3.04 14.86 -20.78
CA ASP A 31 4.28 14.81 -20.01
C ASP A 31 5.13 13.69 -20.63
N GLU A 32 6.20 14.08 -21.30
CA GLU A 32 7.11 13.13 -21.94
C GLU A 32 8.03 12.42 -20.92
N ASN A 33 8.11 12.94 -19.69
CA ASN A 33 8.91 12.37 -18.63
C ASN A 33 8.16 11.24 -17.94
N PHE A 34 8.14 10.07 -18.58
CA PHE A 34 7.64 8.84 -17.95
C PHE A 34 8.54 8.46 -16.77
N LYS A 35 7.95 8.45 -15.57
CA LYS A 35 8.68 8.14 -14.34
C LYS A 35 8.17 6.89 -13.67
N VAL A 36 9.10 6.20 -13.03
CA VAL A 36 8.86 5.02 -12.19
C VAL A 36 9.31 5.33 -10.78
N GLY A 37 8.49 5.00 -9.81
CA GLY A 37 8.81 5.09 -8.38
C GLY A 37 8.33 3.84 -7.66
N VAL A 38 8.84 3.63 -6.47
CA VAL A 38 8.51 2.45 -5.65
C VAL A 38 8.27 2.87 -4.20
N GLU A 39 7.31 2.21 -3.56
CA GLU A 39 7.12 2.23 -2.10
C GLU A 39 7.34 0.81 -1.58
N ILE A 40 8.08 0.67 -0.46
CA ILE A 40 8.26 -0.62 0.23
C ILE A 40 7.89 -0.48 1.71
N GLU A 41 7.19 -1.48 2.21
CA GLU A 41 6.81 -1.59 3.60
C GLU A 41 7.71 -2.63 4.29
N ILE A 42 8.31 -2.28 5.42
CA ILE A 42 9.26 -3.12 6.15
C ILE A 42 8.84 -3.18 7.60
N CYS A 43 8.96 -4.34 8.25
CA CYS A 43 8.74 -4.43 9.69
C CYS A 43 10.04 -4.66 10.46
N LEU A 44 10.04 -4.26 11.74
CA LEU A 44 11.13 -4.46 12.69
C LEU A 44 10.74 -5.51 13.73
N ILE A 45 11.63 -6.49 13.95
CA ILE A 45 11.49 -7.51 14.99
C ILE A 45 12.78 -7.61 15.79
N ASP A 46 12.68 -7.96 17.09
CA ASP A 46 13.85 -8.27 17.92
C ASP A 46 14.38 -9.69 17.69
N GLY A 47 15.52 -10.01 18.29
CA GLY A 47 16.14 -11.34 18.21
C GLY A 47 15.29 -12.48 18.78
N LYS A 48 14.18 -12.19 19.46
CA LYS A 48 13.19 -13.16 19.93
C LYS A 48 11.97 -13.24 19.03
N GLY A 49 11.98 -12.47 17.91
CA GLY A 49 10.88 -12.38 16.96
C GLY A 49 9.72 -11.51 17.45
N THR A 50 9.92 -10.61 18.42
CA THR A 50 8.88 -9.69 18.90
C THR A 50 8.85 -8.44 18.00
N PRO A 51 7.65 -7.98 17.53
CA PRO A 51 7.54 -6.71 16.82
C PRO A 51 8.00 -5.54 17.68
N VAL A 52 8.80 -4.64 17.09
CA VAL A 52 9.41 -3.49 17.75
C VAL A 52 8.88 -2.19 17.16
N ASP A 53 8.64 -1.17 17.98
CA ASP A 53 8.15 0.14 17.53
C ASP A 53 9.13 0.78 16.53
N ALA A 54 8.70 1.00 15.30
CA ALA A 54 9.54 1.60 14.24
C ALA A 54 9.73 3.12 14.42
N LYS A 55 8.98 3.78 15.29
CA LYS A 55 8.99 5.24 15.43
C LYS A 55 10.38 5.85 15.62
N PRO A 56 11.24 5.38 16.55
CA PRO A 56 12.58 5.97 16.75
C PRO A 56 13.45 5.87 15.49
N VAL A 57 13.31 4.78 14.72
CA VAL A 57 14.04 4.56 13.47
C VAL A 57 13.53 5.51 12.39
N ILE A 58 12.20 5.63 12.22
CA ILE A 58 11.56 6.53 11.27
C ILE A 58 12.00 7.98 11.47
N GLU A 59 12.00 8.46 12.74
CA GLU A 59 12.37 9.84 13.06
C GLU A 59 13.81 10.19 12.65
N LEU A 60 14.72 9.23 12.72
CA LEU A 60 16.10 9.41 12.28
C LEU A 60 16.27 9.25 10.77
N LEU A 61 15.62 8.25 10.14
CA LEU A 61 15.70 8.01 8.70
C LEU A 61 15.15 9.16 7.86
N ARG A 62 14.16 9.89 8.37
CA ARG A 62 13.55 11.05 7.70
C ARG A 62 14.53 12.17 7.36
N GLN A 63 15.72 12.18 7.96
CA GLN A 63 16.77 13.12 7.63
C GLN A 63 17.46 12.82 6.29
N TYR A 64 17.31 11.60 5.79
CA TYR A 64 18.00 11.07 4.62
C TYR A 64 17.05 10.61 3.52
N HIS A 65 15.85 10.14 3.89
CA HIS A 65 14.93 9.45 2.99
C HIS A 65 13.46 9.88 3.19
N ASP A 66 12.64 9.69 2.16
CA ASP A 66 11.17 9.79 2.31
C ASP A 66 10.63 8.53 2.99
N ILE A 67 10.42 8.66 4.30
CA ILE A 67 9.94 7.58 5.19
C ILE A 67 8.68 8.01 5.90
N ASP A 68 7.68 7.13 5.97
CA ASP A 68 6.49 7.35 6.80
C ASP A 68 6.17 6.13 7.66
N PHE A 69 5.26 6.36 8.60
CA PHE A 69 4.64 5.32 9.41
C PHE A 69 3.64 4.54 8.59
N GLU A 70 3.62 3.23 8.76
CA GLU A 70 2.58 2.37 8.22
C GLU A 70 1.55 1.99 9.30
N TYR A 71 0.56 1.14 8.93
CA TYR A 71 -0.56 0.77 9.79
C TYR A 71 -0.10 0.06 11.07
N GLY A 72 0.81 -0.91 10.97
CA GLY A 72 1.43 -1.57 12.11
C GLY A 72 2.50 -0.71 12.76
N ILE A 73 2.53 -0.66 14.10
CA ILE A 73 3.51 0.15 14.86
C ILE A 73 4.96 -0.25 14.58
N CYS A 74 5.19 -1.51 14.22
CA CYS A 74 6.51 -2.03 13.87
C CYS A 74 6.89 -1.81 12.39
N GLN A 75 6.02 -1.17 11.60
CA GLN A 75 6.21 -0.99 10.17
C GLN A 75 6.66 0.43 9.84
N LEU A 76 7.49 0.52 8.82
CA LEU A 76 7.88 1.75 8.15
C LEU A 76 7.67 1.59 6.64
N GLU A 77 7.36 2.69 5.96
CA GLU A 77 7.22 2.76 4.51
C GLU A 77 8.31 3.66 3.96
N TYR A 78 9.14 3.13 3.06
CA TYR A 78 10.14 3.89 2.30
C TYR A 78 9.64 4.15 0.88
N ARG A 79 9.86 5.37 0.39
CA ARG A 79 9.53 5.79 -0.98
C ARG A 79 10.78 6.25 -1.70
N THR A 80 10.98 5.74 -2.91
CA THR A 80 12.07 6.21 -3.78
C THR A 80 11.73 7.56 -4.40
N GLU A 81 12.76 8.33 -4.74
CA GLU A 81 12.62 9.41 -5.71
C GLU A 81 12.27 8.78 -7.09
N PRO A 82 11.26 9.32 -7.80
CA PRO A 82 10.88 8.80 -9.10
C PRO A 82 11.98 9.04 -10.15
N VAL A 83 12.35 7.99 -10.86
CA VAL A 83 13.37 8.03 -11.93
C VAL A 83 12.73 7.90 -13.30
N SER A 84 13.44 8.32 -14.37
CA SER A 84 13.01 8.06 -15.74
C SER A 84 13.14 6.56 -16.06
N PHE A 85 12.38 6.08 -17.05
CA PHE A 85 12.44 4.68 -17.45
C PHE A 85 13.83 4.25 -17.95
N GLU A 86 14.59 5.17 -18.55
CA GLU A 86 15.95 4.96 -19.00
C GLU A 86 16.96 4.86 -17.85
N SER A 87 16.54 5.26 -16.64
CA SER A 87 17.40 5.37 -15.45
C SER A 87 17.00 4.39 -14.34
N LEU A 88 16.32 3.27 -14.65
CA LEU A 88 15.83 2.30 -13.65
C LEU A 88 16.92 1.78 -12.72
N ALA A 89 18.17 1.68 -13.20
CA ALA A 89 19.31 1.30 -12.35
C ALA A 89 19.48 2.23 -11.11
N GLN A 90 19.03 3.47 -11.18
CA GLN A 90 19.08 4.39 -10.04
C GLN A 90 18.15 3.96 -8.90
N LEU A 91 17.07 3.21 -9.17
CA LEU A 91 16.23 2.65 -8.10
C LEU A 91 17.02 1.67 -7.24
N ASN A 92 17.85 0.82 -7.85
CA ASN A 92 18.69 -0.12 -7.10
C ASN A 92 19.68 0.64 -6.20
N LEU A 93 20.30 1.70 -6.70
CA LEU A 93 21.21 2.52 -5.89
C LEU A 93 20.49 3.17 -4.71
N GLN A 94 19.28 3.69 -4.92
CA GLN A 94 18.47 4.26 -3.84
C GLN A 94 18.11 3.20 -2.79
N PHE A 95 17.79 1.96 -3.21
CA PHE A 95 17.52 0.87 -2.27
C PHE A 95 18.77 0.43 -1.50
N GLU A 96 19.92 0.33 -2.16
CA GLU A 96 21.19 -0.02 -1.50
C GLU A 96 21.54 1.01 -0.44
N GLU A 97 21.50 2.31 -0.77
CA GLU A 97 21.72 3.40 0.17
C GLU A 97 20.72 3.41 1.34
N PHE A 98 19.45 3.19 1.04
CA PHE A 98 18.42 3.09 2.07
C PHE A 98 18.67 1.94 3.04
N ILE A 99 19.02 0.74 2.54
CA ILE A 99 19.29 -0.43 3.37
C ILE A 99 20.52 -0.19 4.27
N GLU A 100 21.58 0.42 3.74
CA GLU A 100 22.75 0.79 4.53
C GLU A 100 22.39 1.75 5.67
N HIS A 101 21.63 2.80 5.39
CA HIS A 101 21.16 3.74 6.40
C HIS A 101 20.20 3.09 7.40
N LEU A 102 19.30 2.21 6.94
CA LEU A 102 18.38 1.48 7.80
C LEU A 102 19.14 0.61 8.81
N ASP A 103 20.11 -0.17 8.36
CA ASP A 103 20.91 -1.04 9.20
C ASP A 103 21.72 -0.23 10.23
N LEU A 104 22.37 0.85 9.81
CA LEU A 104 23.11 1.73 10.72
C LEU A 104 22.21 2.33 11.80
N ILE A 105 21.02 2.81 11.41
CA ILE A 105 20.11 3.48 12.35
C ILE A 105 19.43 2.47 13.28
N VAL A 106 19.00 1.31 12.77
CA VAL A 106 18.43 0.24 13.60
C VAL A 106 19.45 -0.22 14.65
N ASN A 107 20.70 -0.45 14.24
CA ASN A 107 21.76 -0.84 15.15
C ASN A 107 22.09 0.25 16.19
N LYS A 108 22.08 1.52 15.80
CA LYS A 108 22.27 2.66 16.70
C LYS A 108 21.16 2.76 17.75
N VAL A 109 19.91 2.56 17.35
CA VAL A 109 18.73 2.69 18.21
C VAL A 109 18.59 1.48 19.13
N TYR A 110 18.76 0.27 18.61
CA TYR A 110 18.42 -0.99 19.29
C TYR A 110 19.62 -1.89 19.63
N LYS A 111 20.85 -1.39 19.49
CA LYS A 111 22.08 -2.09 19.93
C LYS A 111 22.23 -3.51 19.36
N ASN A 112 21.96 -3.68 18.09
CA ASN A 112 22.06 -4.95 17.34
C ASN A 112 21.09 -6.06 17.80
N ASP A 113 20.00 -5.74 18.49
CA ASP A 113 18.98 -6.71 18.89
C ASP A 113 17.69 -6.64 18.04
N VAL A 114 17.64 -5.77 17.03
CA VAL A 114 16.48 -5.59 16.15
C VAL A 114 16.92 -5.71 14.70
N PHE A 115 16.06 -6.36 13.91
CA PHE A 115 16.31 -6.68 12.50
C PHE A 115 15.17 -6.18 11.63
N PRO A 116 15.45 -5.50 10.49
CA PRO A 116 14.47 -5.25 9.46
C PRO A 116 14.11 -6.55 8.73
N VAL A 117 12.83 -6.73 8.42
CA VAL A 117 12.31 -7.92 7.75
C VAL A 117 11.71 -7.56 6.40
N PHE A 118 12.29 -8.12 5.34
CA PHE A 118 11.89 -7.93 3.93
C PHE A 118 11.07 -9.14 3.46
N LEU A 119 9.84 -9.24 3.95
CA LEU A 119 8.86 -10.26 3.58
C LEU A 119 7.52 -9.58 3.31
N GLY A 120 6.65 -10.20 2.55
CA GLY A 120 5.28 -9.70 2.31
C GLY A 120 4.36 -9.82 3.54
N SER A 121 4.83 -10.47 4.59
CA SER A 121 4.11 -10.64 5.85
C SER A 121 5.05 -10.76 7.04
N ASN A 122 4.59 -10.32 8.20
CA ASN A 122 5.37 -10.40 9.43
C ASN A 122 5.44 -11.87 9.91
N PRO A 123 6.65 -12.44 10.04
CA PRO A 123 6.85 -13.82 10.45
C PRO A 123 6.60 -14.05 11.94
N SER A 124 6.51 -12.99 12.73
CA SER A 124 6.40 -13.10 14.19
C SER A 124 5.05 -13.64 14.64
N PRO A 125 4.98 -14.67 15.50
CA PRO A 125 3.74 -15.09 16.13
C PRO A 125 3.17 -14.03 17.09
N HIS A 126 4.00 -13.06 17.51
CA HIS A 126 3.63 -12.00 18.43
C HIS A 126 2.95 -10.80 17.74
N ILE A 127 2.85 -10.81 16.39
CA ILE A 127 2.16 -9.75 15.64
C ILE A 127 0.63 -9.77 15.86
N LEU A 128 0.08 -10.91 16.24
CA LEU A 128 -1.35 -11.11 16.46
C LEU A 128 -1.80 -10.57 17.84
N LYS A 129 -1.42 -9.34 18.18
CA LYS A 129 -1.77 -8.70 19.45
C LYS A 129 -2.50 -7.39 19.22
N ASP A 130 -3.50 -7.12 20.06
CA ASP A 130 -4.12 -5.79 20.12
C ASP A 130 -3.07 -4.75 20.56
N GLY A 131 -3.21 -3.52 20.06
CA GLY A 131 -2.31 -2.41 20.42
C GLY A 131 -1.10 -2.23 19.51
N LEU A 132 -0.89 -3.09 18.51
CA LEU A 132 0.19 -2.94 17.53
C LEU A 132 -0.19 -2.05 16.33
N ILE A 133 -1.11 -1.11 16.52
CA ILE A 133 -1.57 -0.17 15.49
C ILE A 133 -0.93 1.20 15.73
N THR A 134 -0.41 1.80 14.68
CA THR A 134 0.15 3.15 14.72
C THR A 134 -0.89 4.19 15.15
N ASN A 135 -0.54 5.04 16.11
CA ASN A 135 -1.42 6.04 16.68
C ASN A 135 -1.64 7.24 15.74
N LYS A 136 -2.20 6.97 14.54
CA LYS A 136 -2.70 8.00 13.60
C LYS A 136 -4.22 7.98 13.63
N PRO A 137 -4.92 9.13 13.67
CA PRO A 137 -6.39 9.19 13.79
C PRO A 137 -7.11 8.36 12.71
N ARG A 138 -6.62 8.35 11.47
CA ARG A 138 -7.18 7.53 10.37
C ARG A 138 -7.03 6.05 10.66
N TYR A 139 -5.85 5.59 11.10
CA TYR A 139 -5.59 4.17 11.40
C TYR A 139 -6.43 3.67 12.57
N LEU A 140 -6.62 4.49 13.60
CA LEU A 140 -7.50 4.15 14.71
C LEU A 140 -8.99 4.06 14.31
N ARG A 141 -9.44 4.87 13.32
CA ARG A 141 -10.79 4.72 12.75
C ARG A 141 -10.92 3.42 11.97
N LEU A 142 -9.91 3.10 11.14
CA LEU A 142 -9.87 1.86 10.36
C LEU A 142 -9.84 0.63 11.27
N ALA A 143 -9.00 0.61 12.30
CA ALA A 143 -8.93 -0.48 13.28
C ALA A 143 -10.26 -0.74 13.99
N ARG A 144 -10.99 0.33 14.37
CA ARG A 144 -12.33 0.19 14.95
C ARG A 144 -13.35 -0.42 13.98
N TRP A 145 -13.21 -0.16 12.70
CA TRP A 145 -14.04 -0.79 11.68
C TRP A 145 -13.64 -2.25 11.48
N GLN A 146 -12.36 -2.53 11.28
CA GLN A 146 -11.83 -3.89 11.09
C GLN A 146 -12.15 -4.82 12.27
N ASN A 147 -12.19 -4.30 13.48
CA ASN A 147 -12.58 -5.08 14.67
C ASN A 147 -14.05 -5.56 14.66
N ARG A 148 -14.86 -5.12 13.69
CA ARG A 148 -16.26 -5.54 13.48
C ARG A 148 -16.41 -6.51 12.31
N ILE A 149 -15.35 -6.72 11.54
CA ILE A 149 -15.32 -7.68 10.44
C ILE A 149 -15.14 -9.06 11.02
N PRO A 150 -15.78 -10.10 10.47
CA PRO A 150 -15.52 -11.48 10.85
C PRO A 150 -14.04 -11.83 10.73
N ASP A 151 -13.57 -12.74 11.57
CA ASP A 151 -12.21 -13.24 11.48
C ASP A 151 -11.95 -13.85 10.11
N VAL A 152 -10.75 -13.61 9.59
CA VAL A 152 -10.27 -14.22 8.34
C VAL A 152 -9.80 -15.64 8.63
N GLU A 153 -10.20 -16.59 7.80
CA GLU A 153 -9.81 -18.00 7.94
C GLU A 153 -8.96 -18.46 6.76
N ILE A 154 -7.81 -19.08 7.06
CA ILE A 154 -6.91 -19.72 6.10
C ILE A 154 -6.27 -20.95 6.77
N ASP A 155 -6.22 -22.09 6.07
CA ASP A 155 -5.65 -23.36 6.56
C ASP A 155 -6.16 -23.73 7.97
N GLY A 156 -7.46 -23.49 8.24
CA GLY A 156 -8.10 -23.76 9.54
C GLY A 156 -7.67 -22.81 10.68
N GLN A 157 -6.96 -21.74 10.37
CA GLN A 157 -6.57 -20.71 11.33
C GLN A 157 -7.43 -19.45 11.16
N LYS A 158 -7.78 -18.81 12.27
CA LYS A 158 -8.58 -17.57 12.30
C LYS A 158 -7.76 -16.39 12.78
N PHE A 159 -7.90 -15.27 12.09
CA PHE A 159 -7.18 -14.04 12.35
C PHE A 159 -8.14 -12.85 12.36
N LYS A 160 -8.00 -11.97 13.34
CA LYS A 160 -8.72 -10.69 13.33
C LYS A 160 -8.26 -9.85 12.12
N ALA A 161 -9.19 -9.23 11.41
CA ALA A 161 -8.89 -8.37 10.26
C ALA A 161 -7.87 -7.28 10.59
N LEU A 162 -7.97 -6.66 11.76
CA LEU A 162 -7.02 -5.62 12.20
C LEU A 162 -5.59 -6.16 12.40
N HIS A 163 -5.43 -7.42 12.83
CA HIS A 163 -4.11 -8.03 12.98
C HIS A 163 -3.48 -8.36 11.62
N VAL A 164 -4.30 -8.81 10.66
CA VAL A 164 -3.86 -9.04 9.29
C VAL A 164 -3.30 -7.75 8.70
N ALA A 165 -4.08 -6.65 8.76
CA ALA A 165 -3.65 -5.36 8.20
C ALA A 165 -2.35 -4.83 8.84
N ALA A 166 -2.10 -5.11 10.12
CA ALA A 166 -0.87 -4.72 10.81
C ALA A 166 0.34 -5.64 10.54
N ALA A 167 0.10 -6.77 9.86
CA ALA A 167 1.12 -7.81 9.69
C ALA A 167 1.52 -8.04 8.23
N ILE A 168 0.92 -7.36 7.28
CA ILE A 168 1.24 -7.49 5.86
C ILE A 168 2.11 -6.33 5.39
N GLN A 169 2.98 -6.59 4.40
CA GLN A 169 3.91 -5.62 3.82
C GLN A 169 3.90 -5.75 2.31
N GLY A 170 3.74 -4.60 1.65
CA GLY A 170 3.67 -4.50 0.20
C GLY A 170 4.91 -3.87 -0.43
N PHE A 171 5.10 -4.22 -1.68
CA PHE A 171 5.94 -3.51 -2.63
C PHE A 171 5.00 -2.87 -3.66
N HIS A 172 4.96 -1.55 -3.71
CA HIS A 172 4.07 -0.80 -4.59
C HIS A 172 4.87 -0.16 -5.72
N LEU A 173 4.56 -0.55 -6.96
CA LEU A 173 5.17 0.04 -8.14
C LEU A 173 4.27 1.17 -8.66
N HIS A 174 4.85 2.34 -8.86
CA HIS A 174 4.20 3.52 -9.41
C HIS A 174 4.70 3.81 -10.81
N LEU A 175 3.79 3.87 -11.76
CA LEU A 175 4.07 4.21 -13.15
C LEU A 175 3.34 5.50 -13.51
N GLN A 176 4.08 6.56 -13.82
CA GLN A 176 3.50 7.83 -14.25
C GLN A 176 2.97 7.72 -15.69
N GLY A 177 1.74 8.14 -15.93
CA GLY A 177 1.17 8.24 -17.27
C GLY A 177 1.48 9.59 -17.92
N LYS A 178 1.62 9.61 -19.24
CA LYS A 178 1.88 10.83 -20.04
C LYS A 178 0.74 11.84 -19.97
N ASN A 179 -0.47 11.37 -19.81
CA ASN A 179 -1.70 12.15 -19.66
C ASN A 179 -2.81 11.28 -19.04
N PRO A 180 -3.98 11.84 -18.71
CA PRO A 180 -5.08 11.08 -18.12
C PRO A 180 -5.52 9.87 -18.94
N ASN A 181 -5.68 10.01 -20.26
CA ASN A 181 -6.15 8.93 -21.14
C ASN A 181 -5.13 7.79 -21.20
N PHE A 182 -3.85 8.10 -21.36
CA PHE A 182 -2.78 7.11 -21.32
C PHE A 182 -2.73 6.39 -19.97
N THR A 183 -2.95 7.12 -18.87
CA THR A 183 -2.97 6.53 -17.52
C THR A 183 -4.12 5.52 -17.37
N ALA A 184 -5.31 5.82 -17.91
CA ALA A 184 -6.43 4.88 -17.91
C ALA A 184 -6.12 3.62 -18.73
N GLN A 185 -5.53 3.77 -19.91
CA GLN A 185 -5.10 2.63 -20.75
C GLN A 185 -4.04 1.79 -20.02
N MET A 186 -3.04 2.42 -19.40
CA MET A 186 -2.01 1.75 -18.62
C MET A 186 -2.62 0.98 -17.44
N PHE A 187 -3.60 1.56 -16.74
CA PHE A 187 -4.35 0.87 -15.69
C PHE A 187 -5.04 -0.38 -16.23
N ASN A 188 -5.74 -0.28 -17.36
CA ASN A 188 -6.40 -1.42 -17.99
C ASN A 188 -5.40 -2.54 -18.35
N HIS A 189 -4.22 -2.19 -18.85
CA HIS A 189 -3.17 -3.18 -19.16
C HIS A 189 -2.62 -3.83 -17.86
N ILE A 190 -2.40 -3.05 -16.81
CA ILE A 190 -1.92 -3.55 -15.53
C ILE A 190 -2.91 -4.55 -14.94
N LEU A 191 -4.22 -4.31 -15.02
CA LEU A 191 -5.22 -5.27 -14.53
C LEU A 191 -5.06 -6.66 -15.15
N ASN A 192 -4.71 -6.75 -16.45
CA ASN A 192 -4.46 -8.03 -17.11
C ASN A 192 -3.17 -8.71 -16.62
N LEU A 193 -2.23 -7.96 -16.07
CA LEU A 193 -0.95 -8.46 -15.57
C LEU A 193 -1.00 -8.87 -14.09
N ILE A 194 -2.02 -8.45 -13.34
CA ILE A 194 -2.13 -8.69 -11.88
C ILE A 194 -1.84 -10.14 -11.50
N PRO A 195 -2.43 -11.18 -12.12
CA PRO A 195 -2.14 -12.57 -11.74
C PRO A 195 -0.66 -12.94 -11.90
N SER A 196 -0.02 -12.48 -12.97
CA SER A 196 1.41 -12.72 -13.22
C SER A 196 2.29 -11.97 -12.23
N VAL A 197 1.91 -10.74 -11.89
CA VAL A 197 2.62 -9.90 -10.92
C VAL A 197 2.54 -10.49 -9.51
N ILE A 198 1.39 -11.02 -9.10
CA ILE A 198 1.25 -11.75 -7.83
C ILE A 198 2.19 -12.95 -7.79
N LEU A 199 2.21 -13.74 -8.86
CA LEU A 199 3.05 -14.94 -8.93
C LEU A 199 4.54 -14.61 -8.85
N LEU A 200 4.99 -13.59 -9.57
CA LEU A 200 6.39 -13.15 -9.59
C LEU A 200 6.81 -12.49 -8.28
N GLY A 201 5.90 -11.75 -7.64
CA GLY A 201 6.16 -11.02 -6.40
C GLY A 201 5.86 -11.80 -5.12
N ALA A 202 5.57 -13.10 -5.19
CA ALA A 202 5.16 -13.89 -4.03
C ALA A 202 6.31 -14.06 -3.02
N ASN A 203 6.14 -13.55 -1.79
CA ASN A 203 7.10 -13.65 -0.69
C ASN A 203 6.43 -13.51 0.69
N SER A 204 5.22 -14.07 0.87
CA SER A 204 4.46 -13.90 2.13
C SER A 204 4.06 -15.22 2.80
N ARG A 205 4.62 -16.34 2.35
CA ARG A 205 4.21 -17.68 2.81
C ARG A 205 4.39 -17.91 4.31
N LEU A 206 5.33 -17.21 4.95
CA LEU A 206 5.56 -17.25 6.39
C LEU A 206 4.82 -16.07 7.06
N PHE A 207 3.69 -16.33 7.68
CA PHE A 207 2.86 -15.34 8.37
C PHE A 207 2.62 -15.76 9.83
N ALA A 208 2.85 -14.85 10.76
CA ALA A 208 2.56 -15.03 12.20
C ALA A 208 3.09 -16.37 12.79
N GLY A 209 4.33 -16.73 12.45
CA GLY A 209 5.00 -17.95 12.94
C GLY A 209 4.59 -19.24 12.22
N ARG A 210 3.83 -19.16 11.11
CA ARG A 210 3.33 -20.33 10.38
C ARG A 210 3.61 -20.23 8.89
N VAL A 211 3.87 -21.39 8.28
CA VAL A 211 3.97 -21.52 6.82
C VAL A 211 2.60 -21.98 6.29
N PHE A 212 2.03 -21.21 5.35
CA PHE A 212 0.72 -21.49 4.77
C PHE A 212 0.81 -22.26 3.47
N SER A 213 -0.31 -22.90 3.08
CA SER A 213 -0.42 -23.69 1.84
C SER A 213 -0.35 -22.79 0.60
N LEU A 214 -0.92 -21.59 0.65
CA LEU A 214 -0.81 -20.60 -0.43
C LEU A 214 0.61 -20.03 -0.53
N HIS A 215 1.08 -19.79 -1.75
CA HIS A 215 2.38 -19.15 -2.00
C HIS A 215 2.39 -17.66 -1.65
N GLU A 216 1.25 -16.98 -1.83
CA GLU A 216 1.04 -15.56 -1.53
C GLU A 216 -0.22 -15.39 -0.65
N PRO A 217 -0.20 -15.85 0.62
CA PRO A 217 -1.34 -15.72 1.51
C PRO A 217 -1.68 -14.27 1.84
N ARG A 218 -0.75 -13.32 1.72
CA ARG A 218 -0.97 -11.89 1.97
C ARG A 218 -2.18 -11.36 1.21
N ILE A 219 -2.25 -11.63 -0.09
CA ILE A 219 -3.34 -11.16 -0.94
C ILE A 219 -4.68 -11.74 -0.47
N TYR A 220 -4.76 -13.06 -0.27
CA TYR A 220 -5.97 -13.69 0.23
C TYR A 220 -6.41 -13.13 1.59
N LEU A 221 -5.48 -13.06 2.54
CA LEU A 221 -5.76 -12.55 3.89
C LEU A 221 -6.26 -11.11 3.86
N TYR A 222 -5.65 -10.28 3.00
CA TYR A 222 -6.01 -8.89 2.87
C TYR A 222 -7.39 -8.71 2.26
N ASP A 223 -7.68 -9.42 1.18
CA ASP A 223 -9.00 -9.40 0.53
C ASP A 223 -10.11 -9.82 1.48
N GLN A 224 -9.89 -10.85 2.28
CA GLN A 224 -10.85 -11.29 3.28
C GLN A 224 -10.98 -10.30 4.45
N SER A 225 -9.89 -9.63 4.84
CA SER A 225 -9.89 -8.67 5.96
C SER A 225 -10.50 -7.32 5.62
N GLU A 226 -10.45 -6.90 4.37
CA GLU A 226 -10.96 -5.61 3.89
C GLU A 226 -12.23 -5.77 3.01
N GLN A 227 -12.51 -6.99 2.53
CA GLN A 227 -13.69 -7.37 1.74
C GLN A 227 -13.97 -6.40 0.57
N GLN A 228 -14.94 -5.50 0.75
CA GLN A 228 -15.38 -4.58 -0.30
C GLN A 228 -14.35 -3.48 -0.63
N ASN A 229 -13.26 -3.36 0.12
CA ASN A 229 -12.28 -2.29 0.00
C ASN A 229 -10.94 -2.73 -0.59
N SER A 230 -10.77 -4.02 -0.88
CA SER A 230 -9.54 -4.61 -1.39
C SER A 230 -9.83 -5.55 -2.56
N GLY A 231 -8.76 -6.07 -3.14
CA GLY A 231 -8.79 -7.06 -4.19
C GLY A 231 -8.86 -6.48 -5.59
N PHE A 232 -9.21 -7.32 -6.54
CA PHE A 232 -9.29 -6.92 -7.94
C PHE A 232 -10.38 -5.85 -8.13
N PRO A 233 -10.08 -4.71 -8.80
CA PRO A 233 -11.04 -3.63 -9.00
C PRO A 233 -12.32 -4.12 -9.70
N SER A 234 -13.48 -3.93 -9.06
CA SER A 234 -14.79 -4.36 -9.56
C SER A 234 -15.33 -3.39 -10.63
N ILE A 235 -14.58 -3.19 -11.71
CA ILE A 235 -15.01 -2.41 -12.87
C ILE A 235 -15.75 -3.31 -13.86
N SER A 236 -16.86 -2.83 -14.43
CA SER A 236 -17.68 -3.62 -15.37
C SER A 236 -17.12 -3.62 -16.80
N ARG A 237 -16.26 -2.69 -17.13
CA ARG A 237 -15.58 -2.53 -18.42
C ARG A 237 -14.24 -1.82 -18.22
N TYR A 238 -13.36 -1.91 -19.19
CA TYR A 238 -12.15 -1.11 -19.20
C TYR A 238 -12.47 0.38 -19.21
N LEU A 239 -11.60 1.15 -18.58
CA LEU A 239 -11.74 2.60 -18.48
C LEU A 239 -11.43 3.27 -19.82
N ASP A 240 -12.27 4.20 -20.24
CA ASP A 240 -11.99 5.06 -21.40
C ASP A 240 -11.10 6.25 -21.00
N GLY A 241 -11.19 6.68 -19.74
CA GLY A 241 -10.40 7.78 -19.19
C GLY A 241 -10.31 7.72 -17.65
N VAL A 242 -9.50 8.61 -17.08
CA VAL A 242 -9.35 8.71 -15.62
C VAL A 242 -10.66 9.14 -14.94
N GLU A 243 -11.57 9.79 -15.66
CA GLU A 243 -12.88 10.18 -15.13
C GLU A 243 -13.72 8.94 -14.78
N ASP A 244 -13.66 7.87 -15.58
CA ASP A 244 -14.32 6.61 -15.28
C ASP A 244 -13.79 5.99 -13.96
N TYR A 245 -12.48 6.16 -13.69
CA TYR A 245 -11.92 5.74 -12.42
C TYR A 245 -12.44 6.56 -11.25
N ILE A 246 -12.60 7.88 -11.43
CA ILE A 246 -13.20 8.75 -10.41
C ILE A 246 -14.64 8.29 -10.13
N ASP A 247 -15.42 7.97 -11.17
CA ASP A 247 -16.78 7.44 -11.03
C ASP A 247 -16.81 6.09 -10.32
N TYR A 248 -15.87 5.21 -10.64
CA TYR A 248 -15.69 3.95 -9.92
C TYR A 248 -15.44 4.18 -8.42
N ILE A 249 -14.55 5.09 -8.06
CA ILE A 249 -14.25 5.39 -6.65
C ILE A 249 -15.48 5.93 -5.90
N ILE A 250 -16.21 6.90 -6.46
CA ILE A 250 -17.39 7.47 -5.79
C ILE A 250 -18.60 6.53 -5.76
N SER A 251 -18.64 5.52 -6.63
CA SER A 251 -19.66 4.47 -6.57
C SER A 251 -19.50 3.54 -5.37
N ARG A 252 -18.31 3.55 -4.75
CA ARG A 252 -17.98 2.68 -3.62
C ARG A 252 -18.39 3.34 -2.31
N LYS A 253 -19.00 2.55 -1.43
CA LYS A 253 -19.44 3.05 -0.12
C LYS A 253 -18.22 3.38 0.76
N PRO A 254 -18.10 4.62 1.29
CA PRO A 254 -17.07 4.95 2.25
C PRO A 254 -17.19 4.12 3.54
N VAL A 255 -16.06 3.76 4.11
CA VAL A 255 -15.97 3.01 5.38
C VAL A 255 -15.62 3.96 6.53
N VAL A 256 -14.53 4.71 6.38
CA VAL A 256 -14.02 5.66 7.37
C VAL A 256 -13.68 7.02 6.76
N ALA A 257 -13.75 7.12 5.43
CA ALA A 257 -13.41 8.33 4.68
C ALA A 257 -14.38 9.48 4.98
N LYS A 258 -13.81 10.69 5.04
CA LYS A 258 -14.54 11.95 5.26
C LYS A 258 -14.59 12.82 4.01
N ASP A 259 -13.75 12.52 3.04
CA ASP A 259 -13.60 13.24 1.79
C ASP A 259 -13.14 12.29 0.67
N TYR A 260 -13.08 12.79 -0.58
CA TYR A 260 -12.68 12.00 -1.73
C TYR A 260 -11.25 11.43 -1.59
N PHE A 261 -10.32 12.20 -1.05
CA PHE A 261 -8.91 11.77 -0.94
C PHE A 261 -8.74 10.68 0.13
N GLU A 262 -9.49 10.78 1.24
CA GLU A 262 -9.56 9.69 2.22
C GLU A 262 -10.25 8.45 1.62
N LEU A 263 -11.28 8.63 0.76
CA LEU A 263 -11.98 7.53 0.08
C LEU A 263 -11.02 6.75 -0.84
N VAL A 264 -10.20 7.44 -1.64
CA VAL A 264 -9.16 6.80 -2.44
C VAL A 264 -8.15 6.04 -1.57
N LYS A 265 -7.77 6.61 -0.42
CA LYS A 265 -6.80 6.00 0.50
C LYS A 265 -7.33 4.77 1.24
N GLU A 266 -8.64 4.65 1.42
CA GLU A 266 -9.24 3.46 2.04
C GLU A 266 -9.49 2.33 1.03
N ARG A 267 -9.25 2.57 -0.28
CA ARG A 267 -9.28 1.53 -1.31
C ARG A 267 -7.93 0.86 -1.39
N HIS A 268 -7.93 -0.43 -1.09
CA HIS A 268 -6.77 -1.28 -1.18
C HIS A 268 -6.91 -2.25 -2.37
N ASP A 269 -7.44 -1.71 -3.49
CA ASP A 269 -7.53 -2.45 -4.74
C ASP A 269 -6.13 -2.85 -5.23
N ASP A 270 -6.01 -3.98 -5.91
CA ASP A 270 -4.75 -4.55 -6.43
C ASP A 270 -3.98 -3.58 -7.34
N ALA A 271 -4.72 -2.74 -8.03
CA ALA A 271 -4.18 -1.59 -8.76
C ALA A 271 -5.09 -0.38 -8.58
N ARG A 272 -4.51 0.81 -8.55
CA ARG A 272 -5.28 2.06 -8.45
C ARG A 272 -4.66 3.20 -9.24
N ILE A 273 -5.49 4.17 -9.67
CA ILE A 273 -5.02 5.42 -10.25
C ILE A 273 -4.85 6.45 -9.13
N ARG A 274 -3.66 7.03 -9.04
CA ARG A 274 -3.34 8.13 -8.15
C ARG A 274 -3.34 9.43 -8.95
N ILE A 275 -4.15 10.38 -8.48
CA ILE A 275 -4.32 11.68 -9.11
C ILE A 275 -3.77 12.73 -8.17
N ASN A 276 -2.62 13.29 -8.52
CA ASN A 276 -2.02 14.39 -7.79
C ASN A 276 -2.14 15.69 -8.61
N THR A 277 -1.71 16.82 -8.05
CA THR A 277 -1.71 18.09 -8.78
C THR A 277 -0.72 18.00 -9.96
N GLY A 278 -1.27 17.82 -11.16
CA GLY A 278 -0.49 17.75 -12.41
C GLY A 278 0.09 16.40 -12.78
N PHE A 279 -0.07 15.35 -11.94
CA PHE A 279 0.46 14.01 -12.22
C PHE A 279 -0.64 12.97 -12.15
N TYR A 280 -0.55 11.99 -13.05
CA TYR A 280 -1.41 10.80 -13.09
C TYR A 280 -0.50 9.58 -13.08
N ARG A 281 -0.73 8.65 -12.16
CA ARG A 281 0.06 7.43 -12.10
C ARG A 281 -0.80 6.23 -11.75
N VAL A 282 -0.42 5.07 -12.25
CA VAL A 282 -0.96 3.79 -11.80
C VAL A 282 -0.04 3.24 -10.72
N GLU A 283 -0.63 2.75 -9.65
CA GLU A 283 0.03 2.07 -8.56
C GLU A 283 -0.43 0.61 -8.55
N THR A 284 0.50 -0.35 -8.58
CA THR A 284 0.22 -1.76 -8.33
C THR A 284 0.62 -2.09 -6.89
N ARG A 285 -0.16 -2.94 -6.21
CA ARG A 285 -0.05 -3.17 -4.77
C ARG A 285 0.10 -4.65 -4.40
N VAL A 286 0.09 -5.52 -5.38
CA VAL A 286 -0.02 -6.98 -5.16
C VAL A 286 1.30 -7.68 -4.89
N MET A 287 2.44 -7.02 -5.11
CA MET A 287 3.74 -7.61 -4.84
C MET A 287 4.08 -7.57 -3.36
N SER A 288 4.65 -8.64 -2.87
CA SER A 288 5.29 -8.68 -1.55
C SER A 288 6.68 -8.08 -1.62
N VAL A 289 7.15 -7.50 -0.51
CA VAL A 289 8.53 -7.05 -0.38
C VAL A 289 9.48 -8.22 -0.60
N GLN A 290 10.55 -8.00 -1.34
CA GLN A 290 11.56 -8.99 -1.67
C GLN A 290 12.80 -8.83 -0.79
N PRO A 291 13.59 -9.90 -0.57
CA PRO A 291 14.67 -9.89 0.41
C PRO A 291 15.89 -9.07 0.00
N THR A 292 16.02 -8.72 -1.26
CA THR A 292 17.16 -7.93 -1.76
C THR A 292 16.75 -6.94 -2.83
N PRO A 293 17.48 -5.81 -3.00
CA PRO A 293 17.25 -4.87 -4.09
C PRO A 293 17.27 -5.52 -5.49
N LYS A 294 18.11 -6.56 -5.68
CA LYS A 294 18.25 -7.26 -6.97
C LYS A 294 17.04 -8.13 -7.32
N THR A 295 16.19 -8.42 -6.34
CA THR A 295 14.96 -9.22 -6.51
C THR A 295 13.70 -8.35 -6.47
N MET A 296 13.83 -7.08 -6.18
CA MET A 296 12.78 -6.07 -6.31
C MET A 296 12.75 -5.50 -7.71
#